data_17af36f79e08052f9997fe1aaeeb9616
#
_entry.id   17af36f79e08052f9997fe1aaeeb9616
#
_cell.length_a   1.000
_cell.length_b   1.000
_cell.length_c   1.000
_cell.angle_alpha   90.00
_cell.angle_beta   90.00
_cell.angle_gamma   90.00
#
_symmetry.space_group_name_H-M   'P 1'
#
loop_
_entity.id
_entity.type
_entity.pdbx_description
1 polymer ?
#
loop_
_entity_poly.entity_id
_entity_poly.type
_entity_poly.pdbx_seq_one_letter_code
_entity_poly.pdbx_strand_id
1 'polypeptide(L)'
;MSRAISLHSVSKTYGRSSRAVDRFSLSVAPGEFVVLLGPSGCGKSTVLRMIAGLEEVSEGELLLDGEPSNDLSPRERGMAMVFQNFALYPNMTNRANIGFPLKLENPRRDHTDRVESTARMLGIESVLDRYPRQLSGGERQRVAMGRAISRRPSAFLMDEPLSNLDAKLRNHLRAEIAQLTAELGVTTVYVTHDQAEAMSLGDRVAVMRGGVLQQVSTPREVYALPENVFVAAFIGTPRINLLQAVVHAPLEGRMSIDLGRQRLPLPEPLSADHQLLRIQQGRPIIVGLRSEAVRIAPRSQARPGEVALSGIVEHVEYQGHEALVHLNTGSRPAVVPDLESARPQAPQRRRARSGGTGVLERLKQRATGSVAVLDHPAEESYAVRSPDRPAVTASDLVVRTGPDMRLRTGGQVPLLVDLAHLYVFDHSGRRICPLPRDIPGLDV
;
A
#
# COMPACT_ATOMS: atom_id res chain seq x y z
N MET A 1 16.95 20.03 -15.77
CA MET A 1 15.82 19.41 -16.51
C MET A 1 15.45 18.15 -15.76
N SER A 2 14.16 17.89 -15.61
CA SER A 2 13.65 16.67 -14.99
C SER A 2 13.98 15.47 -15.86
N ARG A 3 14.28 14.33 -15.26
CA ARG A 3 14.76 13.14 -15.97
C ARG A 3 13.67 12.06 -15.97
N ALA A 4 13.47 11.39 -17.09
CA ALA A 4 12.67 10.17 -17.16
C ALA A 4 13.41 9.01 -16.50
N ILE A 5 12.68 8.13 -15.80
CA ILE A 5 13.22 6.93 -15.15
C ILE A 5 12.42 5.73 -15.63
N SER A 6 13.06 4.72 -16.20
CA SER A 6 12.41 3.48 -16.63
C SER A 6 13.15 2.27 -16.09
N LEU A 7 12.40 1.35 -15.48
CA LEU A 7 12.87 0.06 -15.00
C LEU A 7 12.23 -1.03 -15.85
N HIS A 8 13.03 -1.86 -16.49
CA HIS A 8 12.58 -2.95 -17.33
C HIS A 8 12.96 -4.29 -16.70
N SER A 9 11.97 -4.95 -16.10
CA SER A 9 12.12 -6.27 -15.45
C SER A 9 13.30 -6.36 -14.48
N VAL A 10 13.55 -5.28 -13.73
CA VAL A 10 14.68 -5.25 -12.79
C VAL A 10 14.45 -6.19 -11.62
N SER A 11 15.50 -6.93 -11.26
CA SER A 11 15.50 -7.80 -10.10
C SER A 11 16.71 -7.52 -9.21
N LYS A 12 16.53 -7.74 -7.90
CA LYS A 12 17.62 -7.70 -6.91
C LYS A 12 17.63 -8.96 -6.08
N THR A 13 18.75 -9.64 -6.11
CA THR A 13 18.99 -10.83 -5.31
C THR A 13 20.14 -10.58 -4.33
N TYR A 14 19.94 -10.88 -3.06
CA TYR A 14 20.96 -10.83 -2.02
C TYR A 14 21.43 -12.25 -1.68
N GLY A 15 22.74 -12.47 -1.74
CA GLY A 15 23.33 -13.78 -1.48
C GLY A 15 22.85 -14.84 -2.48
N ARG A 16 22.61 -16.08 -2.01
CA ARG A 16 22.30 -17.21 -2.91
C ARG A 16 20.82 -17.41 -3.22
N SER A 17 19.87 -16.80 -2.48
CA SER A 17 18.44 -17.14 -2.63
C SER A 17 17.45 -16.07 -2.19
N SER A 18 17.87 -14.93 -1.63
CA SER A 18 16.94 -13.91 -1.17
C SER A 18 16.66 -12.88 -2.27
N ARG A 19 15.58 -13.08 -3.02
CA ARG A 19 15.12 -12.13 -4.05
C ARG A 19 14.27 -11.05 -3.39
N ALA A 20 14.81 -9.85 -3.27
CA ALA A 20 14.14 -8.71 -2.64
C ALA A 20 13.25 -7.93 -3.62
N VAL A 21 13.58 -7.96 -4.92
CA VAL A 21 12.79 -7.39 -6.02
C VAL A 21 12.81 -8.40 -7.16
N ASP A 22 11.64 -8.67 -7.74
CA ASP A 22 11.47 -9.66 -8.80
C ASP A 22 10.78 -9.06 -10.02
N ARG A 23 11.52 -8.96 -11.15
CA ARG A 23 11.04 -8.49 -12.47
C ARG A 23 10.17 -7.23 -12.40
N PHE A 24 10.59 -6.28 -11.61
CA PHE A 24 9.88 -5.01 -11.40
C PHE A 24 10.03 -4.12 -12.63
N SER A 25 8.90 -3.68 -13.21
CA SER A 25 8.88 -2.78 -14.36
C SER A 25 8.05 -1.55 -14.02
N LEU A 26 8.62 -0.35 -14.21
CA LEU A 26 7.95 0.92 -13.94
C LEU A 26 8.59 2.02 -14.80
N SER A 27 7.77 2.83 -15.44
CA SER A 27 8.22 4.04 -16.13
C SER A 27 7.68 5.26 -15.39
N VAL A 28 8.54 6.25 -15.15
CA VAL A 28 8.23 7.54 -14.51
C VAL A 28 8.56 8.64 -15.51
N ALA A 29 7.56 9.44 -15.86
CA ALA A 29 7.72 10.55 -16.79
C ALA A 29 8.50 11.73 -16.16
N PRO A 30 9.13 12.61 -16.97
CA PRO A 30 9.76 13.82 -16.45
C PRO A 30 8.78 14.69 -15.68
N GLY A 31 9.10 15.04 -14.43
CA GLY A 31 8.26 15.85 -13.56
C GLY A 31 7.13 15.10 -12.87
N GLU A 32 6.94 13.81 -13.14
CA GLU A 32 5.92 12.98 -12.50
C GLU A 32 6.29 12.65 -11.04
N PHE A 33 5.28 12.61 -10.17
CA PHE A 33 5.40 12.19 -8.78
C PHE A 33 4.83 10.77 -8.62
N VAL A 34 5.68 9.75 -8.53
CA VAL A 34 5.27 8.36 -8.35
C VAL A 34 5.53 7.90 -6.91
N VAL A 35 4.51 7.32 -6.28
CA VAL A 35 4.63 6.75 -4.94
C VAL A 35 4.75 5.22 -5.01
N LEU A 36 5.82 4.67 -4.42
CA LEU A 36 5.96 3.24 -4.17
C LEU A 36 5.32 2.91 -2.81
N LEU A 37 4.23 2.18 -2.83
CA LEU A 37 3.43 1.84 -1.66
C LEU A 37 3.41 0.32 -1.44
N GLY A 38 3.43 -0.14 -0.19
CA GLY A 38 3.32 -1.56 0.14
C GLY A 38 3.73 -1.87 1.58
N PRO A 39 3.54 -3.12 2.05
CA PRO A 39 3.93 -3.54 3.38
C PRO A 39 5.43 -3.35 3.66
N SER A 40 5.81 -3.31 4.94
CA SER A 40 7.22 -3.28 5.33
C SER A 40 7.95 -4.52 4.81
N GLY A 41 9.16 -4.32 4.27
CA GLY A 41 9.98 -5.41 3.74
C GLY A 41 9.61 -5.88 2.33
N CYS A 42 8.64 -5.29 1.62
CA CYS A 42 8.26 -5.71 0.27
C CYS A 42 9.19 -5.21 -0.85
N GLY A 43 10.34 -4.60 -0.56
CA GLY A 43 11.34 -4.24 -1.57
C GLY A 43 11.34 -2.78 -2.03
N LYS A 44 10.48 -1.89 -1.54
CA LYS A 44 10.38 -0.46 -1.95
C LYS A 44 11.70 0.30 -1.86
N SER A 45 12.33 0.30 -0.69
CA SER A 45 13.62 0.98 -0.49
C SER A 45 14.74 0.37 -1.34
N THR A 46 14.66 -0.94 -1.65
CA THR A 46 15.60 -1.60 -2.57
C THR A 46 15.44 -1.06 -3.99
N VAL A 47 14.20 -0.93 -4.49
CA VAL A 47 13.93 -0.30 -5.80
C VAL A 47 14.47 1.13 -5.81
N LEU A 48 14.18 1.92 -4.77
CA LEU A 48 14.66 3.30 -4.68
C LEU A 48 16.19 3.38 -4.70
N ARG A 49 16.88 2.48 -3.97
CA ARG A 49 18.35 2.41 -3.93
C ARG A 49 18.95 1.95 -5.24
N MET A 50 18.30 1.05 -5.98
CA MET A 50 18.72 0.67 -7.34
C MET A 50 18.60 1.88 -8.28
N ILE A 51 17.55 2.69 -8.23
CA ILE A 51 17.41 3.92 -9.00
C ILE A 51 18.53 4.91 -8.63
N ALA A 52 18.85 5.06 -7.35
CA ALA A 52 19.90 5.94 -6.86
C ALA A 52 21.33 5.48 -7.23
N GLY A 53 21.52 4.22 -7.64
CA GLY A 53 22.84 3.61 -7.85
C GLY A 53 23.54 3.22 -6.55
N LEU A 54 22.81 3.15 -5.44
CA LEU A 54 23.32 2.70 -4.14
C LEU A 54 23.24 1.17 -3.99
N GLU A 55 22.48 0.54 -4.84
CA GLU A 55 22.36 -0.91 -4.99
C GLU A 55 22.48 -1.27 -6.47
N GLU A 56 23.23 -2.33 -6.77
CA GLU A 56 23.34 -2.84 -8.13
C GLU A 56 22.09 -3.59 -8.54
N VAL A 57 21.69 -3.45 -9.80
CA VAL A 57 20.64 -4.26 -10.43
C VAL A 57 21.22 -5.64 -10.73
N SER A 58 20.59 -6.71 -10.24
CA SER A 58 21.07 -8.09 -10.48
C SER A 58 20.67 -8.61 -11.86
N GLU A 59 19.47 -8.27 -12.32
CA GLU A 59 18.90 -8.63 -13.62
C GLU A 59 18.01 -7.50 -14.12
N GLY A 60 17.84 -7.36 -15.43
CA GLY A 60 17.03 -6.31 -16.03
C GLY A 60 17.79 -5.02 -16.27
N GLU A 61 17.10 -3.97 -16.69
CA GLU A 61 17.68 -2.74 -17.17
C GLU A 61 17.03 -1.51 -16.53
N LEU A 62 17.88 -0.59 -16.08
CA LEU A 62 17.50 0.75 -15.64
C LEU A 62 17.93 1.75 -16.72
N LEU A 63 16.96 2.52 -17.22
CA LEU A 63 17.18 3.60 -18.17
C LEU A 63 16.93 4.95 -17.53
N LEU A 64 17.78 5.93 -17.82
CA LEU A 64 17.61 7.33 -17.48
C LEU A 64 17.59 8.14 -18.78
N ASP A 65 16.45 8.81 -19.05
CA ASP A 65 16.18 9.48 -20.33
C ASP A 65 16.33 8.55 -21.56
N GLY A 66 16.02 7.26 -21.39
CA GLY A 66 16.15 6.25 -22.42
C GLY A 66 17.54 5.62 -22.56
N GLU A 67 18.54 6.09 -21.81
CA GLU A 67 19.91 5.60 -21.86
C GLU A 67 20.18 4.57 -20.76
N PRO A 68 20.82 3.41 -21.08
CA PRO A 68 21.20 2.40 -20.09
C PRO A 68 22.07 2.99 -18.99
N SER A 69 21.68 2.74 -17.74
CA SER A 69 22.27 3.43 -16.58
C SER A 69 22.59 2.49 -15.41
N ASN A 70 22.63 1.18 -15.63
CA ASN A 70 22.96 0.21 -14.59
C ASN A 70 24.32 0.49 -13.96
N ASP A 71 25.34 0.76 -14.81
CA ASP A 71 26.74 0.93 -14.41
C ASP A 71 27.09 2.35 -13.96
N LEU A 72 26.16 3.30 -14.08
CA LEU A 72 26.41 4.67 -13.64
C LEU A 72 26.49 4.76 -12.12
N SER A 73 27.53 5.41 -11.62
CA SER A 73 27.66 5.72 -10.19
C SER A 73 26.55 6.68 -9.72
N PRO A 74 26.23 6.72 -8.40
CA PRO A 74 25.23 7.63 -7.85
C PRO A 74 25.48 9.12 -8.22
N ARG A 75 26.73 9.51 -8.36
CA ARG A 75 27.09 10.88 -8.74
C ARG A 75 26.72 11.18 -10.19
N GLU A 76 26.97 10.27 -11.10
CA GLU A 76 26.70 10.42 -12.53
C GLU A 76 25.20 10.42 -12.83
N ARG A 77 24.39 9.73 -12.00
CA ARG A 77 22.92 9.75 -12.12
C ARG A 77 22.33 11.14 -11.82
N GLY A 78 23.04 12.01 -11.08
CA GLY A 78 22.62 13.39 -10.83
C GLY A 78 21.34 13.54 -10.01
N MET A 79 20.96 12.53 -9.25
CA MET A 79 19.74 12.48 -8.42
C MET A 79 20.03 12.92 -6.99
N ALA A 80 19.02 13.36 -6.26
CA ALA A 80 19.12 13.60 -4.82
C ALA A 80 18.26 12.62 -4.06
N MET A 81 18.79 12.11 -2.94
CA MET A 81 18.06 11.18 -2.06
C MET A 81 17.87 11.78 -0.67
N VAL A 82 16.62 11.68 -0.17
CA VAL A 82 16.24 11.96 1.21
C VAL A 82 16.02 10.63 1.91
N PHE A 83 16.80 10.34 2.94
CA PHE A 83 16.78 9.10 3.68
C PHE A 83 15.79 9.16 4.85
N GLN A 84 15.26 8.03 5.27
CA GLN A 84 14.35 7.87 6.39
C GLN A 84 14.88 8.49 7.70
N ASN A 85 16.20 8.41 7.94
CA ASN A 85 16.87 8.98 9.13
C ASN A 85 17.44 10.37 8.87
N PHE A 86 16.97 11.09 7.84
CA PHE A 86 17.46 12.41 7.42
C PHE A 86 18.94 12.41 6.98
N ALA A 87 19.75 11.52 7.48
CA ALA A 87 21.19 11.35 7.24
C ALA A 87 22.00 12.67 7.31
N LEU A 88 21.61 13.60 8.18
CA LEU A 88 22.34 14.86 8.40
C LEU A 88 23.68 14.60 9.07
N TYR A 89 24.71 15.36 8.69
CA TYR A 89 26.00 15.33 9.34
C TYR A 89 25.92 15.99 10.71
N PRO A 90 26.05 15.24 11.82
CA PRO A 90 25.75 15.77 13.16
C PRO A 90 26.76 16.83 13.64
N ASN A 91 27.97 16.80 13.11
CA ASN A 91 29.08 17.71 13.47
C ASN A 91 29.16 18.96 12.56
N MET A 92 28.17 19.14 11.67
CA MET A 92 28.08 20.30 10.80
C MET A 92 26.85 21.12 11.19
N THR A 93 26.93 22.46 11.07
CA THR A 93 25.76 23.33 11.14
C THR A 93 24.78 23.00 10.02
N ASN A 94 23.53 23.45 10.11
CA ASN A 94 22.53 23.22 9.05
C ASN A 94 22.95 23.94 7.77
N ARG A 95 23.52 25.13 7.86
CA ARG A 95 24.14 25.86 6.73
C ARG A 95 25.18 24.98 6.04
N ALA A 96 26.06 24.37 6.80
CA ALA A 96 27.11 23.50 6.26
C ALA A 96 26.52 22.19 5.67
N ASN A 97 25.47 21.62 6.27
CA ASN A 97 24.76 20.46 5.73
C ASN A 97 24.15 20.77 4.35
N ILE A 98 23.42 21.89 4.21
CA ILE A 98 22.80 22.31 2.95
C ILE A 98 23.85 22.62 1.89
N GLY A 99 24.94 23.29 2.28
CA GLY A 99 26.04 23.69 1.38
C GLY A 99 27.01 22.57 1.02
N PHE A 100 27.01 21.44 1.75
CA PHE A 100 27.98 20.37 1.57
C PHE A 100 28.03 19.81 0.15
N PRO A 101 26.88 19.45 -0.48
CA PRO A 101 26.92 18.95 -1.86
C PRO A 101 27.47 19.95 -2.85
N LEU A 102 27.20 21.23 -2.68
CA LEU A 102 27.70 22.30 -3.54
C LEU A 102 29.21 22.46 -3.44
N LYS A 103 29.74 22.35 -2.21
CA LYS A 103 31.21 22.40 -1.98
C LYS A 103 31.94 21.21 -2.61
N LEU A 104 31.28 20.02 -2.66
CA LEU A 104 31.87 18.87 -3.35
C LEU A 104 31.94 19.06 -4.88
N GLU A 105 30.97 19.76 -5.46
CA GLU A 105 30.97 20.06 -6.90
C GLU A 105 31.97 21.16 -7.28
N ASN A 106 31.93 22.27 -6.54
CA ASN A 106 32.75 23.44 -6.81
C ASN A 106 33.36 23.99 -5.51
N PRO A 107 34.49 23.43 -5.01
CA PRO A 107 35.05 23.80 -3.71
C PRO A 107 35.48 25.26 -3.57
N ARG A 108 35.80 25.91 -4.72
CA ARG A 108 36.32 27.30 -4.76
C ARG A 108 35.24 28.36 -4.87
N ARG A 109 33.97 27.95 -5.15
CA ARG A 109 32.85 28.90 -5.31
C ARG A 109 32.22 29.19 -3.96
N ASP A 110 31.83 30.46 -3.75
CA ASP A 110 30.94 30.80 -2.66
C ASP A 110 29.53 30.32 -2.96
N HIS A 111 28.92 29.61 -2.00
CA HIS A 111 27.59 29.01 -2.11
C HIS A 111 26.58 29.65 -1.14
N THR A 112 26.97 30.75 -0.47
CA THR A 112 26.16 31.41 0.57
C THR A 112 24.79 31.78 0.03
N ASP A 113 24.69 32.49 -1.08
CA ASP A 113 23.41 32.91 -1.67
C ASP A 113 22.50 31.70 -2.00
N ARG A 114 23.12 30.61 -2.50
CA ARG A 114 22.35 29.40 -2.82
C ARG A 114 21.82 28.71 -1.59
N VAL A 115 22.60 28.62 -0.53
CA VAL A 115 22.17 28.05 0.76
C VAL A 115 21.06 28.89 1.37
N GLU A 116 21.19 30.22 1.38
CA GLU A 116 20.19 31.14 1.94
C GLU A 116 18.89 31.14 1.14
N SER A 117 18.97 31.13 -0.19
CA SER A 117 17.76 31.01 -1.02
C SER A 117 17.05 29.68 -0.81
N THR A 118 17.80 28.60 -0.65
CA THR A 118 17.23 27.27 -0.32
C THR A 118 16.60 27.27 1.07
N ALA A 119 17.24 27.90 2.06
CA ALA A 119 16.71 27.99 3.41
C ALA A 119 15.43 28.82 3.47
N ARG A 120 15.36 29.91 2.72
CA ARG A 120 14.16 30.76 2.59
C ARG A 120 13.00 30.01 1.98
N MET A 121 13.24 29.24 0.90
CA MET A 121 12.23 28.40 0.26
C MET A 121 11.60 27.40 1.25
N LEU A 122 12.37 26.93 2.24
CA LEU A 122 11.95 25.93 3.23
C LEU A 122 11.57 26.53 4.59
N GLY A 123 11.65 27.85 4.76
CA GLY A 123 11.33 28.54 6.02
C GLY A 123 12.25 28.13 7.20
N ILE A 124 13.54 27.93 6.94
CA ILE A 124 14.54 27.46 7.92
C ILE A 124 15.72 28.40 8.13
N GLU A 125 15.60 29.69 7.72
CA GLU A 125 16.66 30.69 7.86
C GLU A 125 17.13 30.83 9.31
N SER A 126 16.18 30.85 10.26
CA SER A 126 16.46 31.06 11.69
C SER A 126 17.26 29.92 12.35
N VAL A 127 17.38 28.77 11.69
CA VAL A 127 18.06 27.59 12.23
C VAL A 127 19.33 27.23 11.47
N LEU A 128 19.75 28.01 10.48
CA LEU A 128 20.91 27.71 9.64
C LEU A 128 22.21 27.48 10.42
N ASP A 129 22.44 28.25 11.47
CA ASP A 129 23.69 28.22 12.24
C ASP A 129 23.61 27.27 13.45
N ARG A 130 22.46 26.56 13.63
CA ARG A 130 22.30 25.50 14.61
C ARG A 130 22.81 24.16 14.08
N TYR A 131 23.04 23.21 15.00
CA TYR A 131 23.39 21.82 14.69
C TYR A 131 22.11 20.95 14.61
N PRO A 132 22.11 19.82 13.86
CA PRO A 132 20.95 18.94 13.72
C PRO A 132 20.32 18.47 15.05
N ARG A 133 21.15 18.26 16.10
CA ARG A 133 20.69 17.85 17.43
C ARG A 133 19.79 18.89 18.15
N GLN A 134 19.86 20.13 17.71
CA GLN A 134 19.12 21.26 18.29
C GLN A 134 17.77 21.50 17.59
N LEU A 135 17.42 20.69 16.59
CA LEU A 135 16.25 20.84 15.75
C LEU A 135 15.13 19.90 16.18
N SER A 136 13.89 20.33 15.96
CA SER A 136 12.70 19.48 15.92
C SER A 136 12.77 18.47 14.76
N GLY A 137 11.90 17.45 14.77
CA GLY A 137 11.80 16.48 13.67
C GLY A 137 11.53 17.13 12.32
N GLY A 138 10.58 18.07 12.26
CA GLY A 138 10.23 18.78 11.04
C GLY A 138 11.34 19.69 10.52
N GLU A 139 12.05 20.41 11.41
CA GLU A 139 13.21 21.21 11.00
C GLU A 139 14.32 20.32 10.45
N ARG A 140 14.60 19.15 11.05
CA ARG A 140 15.57 18.18 10.49
C ARG A 140 15.18 17.72 9.11
N GLN A 141 13.88 17.43 8.90
CA GLN A 141 13.34 17.05 7.59
C GLN A 141 13.58 18.15 6.55
N ARG A 142 13.21 19.40 6.87
CA ARG A 142 13.42 20.53 5.96
C ARG A 142 14.91 20.79 5.65
N VAL A 143 15.80 20.64 6.62
CA VAL A 143 17.25 20.73 6.38
C VAL A 143 17.73 19.59 5.46
N ALA A 144 17.24 18.36 5.63
CA ALA A 144 17.58 17.24 4.74
C ALA A 144 17.07 17.47 3.31
N MET A 145 15.86 18.00 3.17
CA MET A 145 15.32 18.44 1.89
C MET A 145 16.17 19.59 1.30
N GLY A 146 16.53 20.58 2.09
CA GLY A 146 17.40 21.67 1.65
C GLY A 146 18.73 21.20 1.11
N ARG A 147 19.34 20.21 1.75
CA ARG A 147 20.57 19.58 1.24
C ARG A 147 20.33 18.89 -0.10
N ALA A 148 19.17 18.25 -0.28
CA ALA A 148 18.82 17.57 -1.51
C ALA A 148 18.57 18.55 -2.68
N ILE A 149 17.79 19.63 -2.46
CA ILE A 149 17.44 20.60 -3.50
C ILE A 149 18.54 21.59 -3.85
N SER A 150 19.50 21.80 -2.94
CA SER A 150 20.57 22.77 -3.18
C SER A 150 21.32 22.55 -4.50
N ARG A 151 21.47 21.31 -4.94
CA ARG A 151 22.13 20.89 -6.20
C ARG A 151 21.27 21.02 -7.45
N ARG A 152 19.98 21.32 -7.36
CA ARG A 152 19.03 21.23 -8.47
C ARG A 152 19.07 19.83 -9.13
N PRO A 153 18.71 18.78 -8.42
CA PRO A 153 18.80 17.43 -8.94
C PRO A 153 17.86 17.20 -10.12
N SER A 154 18.19 16.22 -10.96
CA SER A 154 17.34 15.81 -12.08
C SER A 154 16.15 14.96 -11.64
N ALA A 155 16.24 14.30 -10.48
CA ALA A 155 15.15 13.57 -9.83
C ALA A 155 15.32 13.57 -8.30
N PHE A 156 14.19 13.50 -7.58
CA PHE A 156 14.11 13.30 -6.14
C PHE A 156 13.75 11.86 -5.81
N LEU A 157 14.48 11.28 -4.89
CA LEU A 157 14.24 9.96 -4.34
C LEU A 157 14.03 10.10 -2.83
N MET A 158 12.85 9.77 -2.32
CA MET A 158 12.49 9.93 -0.92
C MET A 158 12.15 8.60 -0.27
N ASP A 159 12.95 8.15 0.69
CA ASP A 159 12.77 6.89 1.40
C ASP A 159 12.08 7.12 2.75
N GLU A 160 10.77 6.93 2.84
CA GLU A 160 9.91 7.11 4.03
C GLU A 160 10.20 8.42 4.81
N PRO A 161 10.21 9.60 4.17
CA PRO A 161 10.72 10.82 4.79
C PRO A 161 9.90 11.30 5.97
N LEU A 162 8.62 10.91 6.10
CA LEU A 162 7.70 11.36 7.15
C LEU A 162 7.45 10.33 8.25
N SER A 163 8.03 9.12 8.16
CA SER A 163 7.74 7.99 9.06
C SER A 163 8.05 8.26 10.53
N ASN A 164 9.08 9.08 10.82
CA ASN A 164 9.56 9.37 12.18
C ASN A 164 8.93 10.62 12.82
N LEU A 165 7.81 11.12 12.26
CA LEU A 165 7.15 12.34 12.70
C LEU A 165 5.78 12.06 13.32
N ASP A 166 5.33 12.94 14.22
CA ASP A 166 3.96 12.88 14.74
C ASP A 166 2.90 13.17 13.67
N ALA A 167 1.66 12.75 13.90
CA ALA A 167 0.60 12.80 12.89
C ALA A 167 0.26 14.24 12.43
N LYS A 168 0.28 15.23 13.34
CA LYS A 168 -0.04 16.63 13.02
C LYS A 168 1.04 17.23 12.11
N LEU A 169 2.30 17.02 12.48
CA LEU A 169 3.45 17.51 11.71
C LEU A 169 3.55 16.79 10.36
N ARG A 170 3.26 15.49 10.32
CA ARG A 170 3.23 14.70 9.08
C ARG A 170 2.24 15.28 8.06
N ASN A 171 1.01 15.59 8.48
CA ASN A 171 0.00 16.18 7.59
C ASN A 171 0.44 17.53 7.02
N HIS A 172 1.09 18.36 7.82
CA HIS A 172 1.59 19.66 7.38
C HIS A 172 2.73 19.52 6.37
N LEU A 173 3.75 18.70 6.69
CA LEU A 173 4.90 18.48 5.83
C LEU A 173 4.56 17.75 4.52
N ARG A 174 3.50 16.91 4.53
CA ARG A 174 3.00 16.29 3.30
C ARG A 174 2.55 17.35 2.28
N ALA A 175 1.77 18.35 2.72
CA ALA A 175 1.36 19.43 1.84
C ALA A 175 2.54 20.27 1.33
N GLU A 176 3.53 20.53 2.20
CA GLU A 176 4.75 21.26 1.81
C GLU A 176 5.57 20.48 0.77
N ILE A 177 5.72 19.17 0.92
CA ILE A 177 6.43 18.32 -0.05
C ILE A 177 5.73 18.38 -1.41
N ALA A 178 4.40 18.24 -1.43
CA ALA A 178 3.62 18.32 -2.67
C ALA A 178 3.82 19.66 -3.38
N GLN A 179 3.69 20.77 -2.65
CA GLN A 179 3.89 22.11 -3.19
C GLN A 179 5.33 22.28 -3.71
N LEU A 180 6.32 21.93 -2.91
CA LEU A 180 7.74 22.09 -3.28
C LEU A 180 8.11 21.31 -4.54
N THR A 181 7.68 20.04 -4.65
CA THR A 181 7.99 19.21 -5.80
C THR A 181 7.30 19.70 -7.07
N ALA A 182 6.05 20.18 -6.95
CA ALA A 182 5.31 20.80 -8.04
C ALA A 182 6.01 22.11 -8.53
N GLU A 183 6.41 23.00 -7.61
CA GLU A 183 7.13 24.24 -7.94
C GLU A 183 8.49 23.98 -8.62
N LEU A 184 9.18 22.91 -8.21
CA LEU A 184 10.46 22.54 -8.80
C LEU A 184 10.31 21.79 -10.13
N GLY A 185 9.14 21.18 -10.39
CA GLY A 185 8.87 20.38 -11.57
C GLY A 185 9.82 19.19 -11.73
N VAL A 186 10.29 18.61 -10.63
CA VAL A 186 11.32 17.56 -10.62
C VAL A 186 10.66 16.18 -10.50
N THR A 187 11.08 15.24 -11.35
CA THR A 187 10.68 13.84 -11.26
C THR A 187 10.89 13.31 -9.83
N THR A 188 9.85 12.75 -9.23
CA THR A 188 9.92 12.32 -7.83
C THR A 188 9.49 10.87 -7.68
N VAL A 189 10.33 10.06 -7.02
CA VAL A 189 9.97 8.71 -6.55
C VAL A 189 9.96 8.71 -5.03
N TYR A 190 8.78 8.47 -4.47
CA TYR A 190 8.51 8.55 -3.04
C TYR A 190 8.14 7.19 -2.48
N VAL A 191 8.82 6.72 -1.46
CA VAL A 191 8.53 5.46 -0.78
C VAL A 191 7.77 5.75 0.51
N THR A 192 6.67 5.04 0.73
CA THR A 192 5.92 5.05 1.99
C THR A 192 5.21 3.72 2.25
N HIS A 193 4.82 3.51 3.48
CA HIS A 193 3.84 2.49 3.88
C HIS A 193 2.49 3.12 4.30
N ASP A 194 2.40 4.46 4.31
CA ASP A 194 1.19 5.21 4.66
C ASP A 194 0.33 5.45 3.41
N GLN A 195 -0.89 4.88 3.44
CA GLN A 195 -1.83 5.02 2.32
C GLN A 195 -2.30 6.47 2.13
N ALA A 196 -2.46 7.23 3.22
CA ALA A 196 -2.89 8.62 3.12
C ALA A 196 -1.84 9.50 2.43
N GLU A 197 -0.55 9.22 2.64
CA GLU A 197 0.53 9.87 1.89
C GLU A 197 0.45 9.51 0.40
N ALA A 198 0.35 8.21 0.08
CA ALA A 198 0.31 7.75 -1.30
C ALA A 198 -0.87 8.32 -2.08
N MET A 199 -2.06 8.30 -1.48
CA MET A 199 -3.30 8.75 -2.13
C MET A 199 -3.38 10.27 -2.30
N SER A 200 -2.56 11.05 -1.57
CA SER A 200 -2.61 12.52 -1.60
C SER A 200 -1.43 13.16 -2.33
N LEU A 201 -0.31 12.47 -2.47
CA LEU A 201 0.92 13.03 -3.05
C LEU A 201 1.15 12.59 -4.49
N GLY A 202 0.85 11.33 -4.81
CA GLY A 202 1.23 10.73 -6.08
C GLY A 202 0.33 11.12 -7.24
N ASP A 203 0.91 11.43 -8.38
CA ASP A 203 0.20 11.38 -9.66
C ASP A 203 -0.17 9.93 -9.97
N ARG A 204 0.74 8.98 -9.66
CA ARG A 204 0.50 7.55 -9.71
C ARG A 204 1.03 6.85 -8.46
N VAL A 205 0.36 5.77 -8.11
CA VAL A 205 0.72 4.89 -6.98
C VAL A 205 1.07 3.51 -7.53
N ALA A 206 2.29 3.06 -7.25
CA ALA A 206 2.78 1.72 -7.56
C ALA A 206 2.71 0.85 -6.29
N VAL A 207 1.77 -0.08 -6.25
CA VAL A 207 1.55 -0.98 -5.11
C VAL A 207 2.44 -2.20 -5.25
N MET A 208 3.25 -2.48 -4.23
CA MET A 208 4.21 -3.60 -4.19
C MET A 208 3.85 -4.64 -3.14
N ARG A 209 4.10 -5.92 -3.46
CA ARG A 209 4.00 -7.05 -2.52
C ARG A 209 5.12 -8.04 -2.80
N GLY A 210 5.89 -8.43 -1.77
CA GLY A 210 6.90 -9.50 -1.90
C GLY A 210 7.92 -9.31 -3.03
N GLY A 211 8.37 -8.08 -3.29
CA GLY A 211 9.30 -7.76 -4.38
C GLY A 211 8.66 -7.53 -5.76
N VAL A 212 7.35 -7.78 -5.89
CA VAL A 212 6.63 -7.72 -7.17
C VAL A 212 5.69 -6.53 -7.22
N LEU A 213 5.64 -5.83 -8.35
CA LEU A 213 4.65 -4.80 -8.64
C LEU A 213 3.28 -5.46 -8.83
N GLN A 214 2.28 -5.01 -8.06
CA GLN A 214 0.92 -5.53 -8.13
C GLN A 214 0.02 -4.70 -9.04
N GLN A 215 0.17 -3.38 -9.00
CA GLN A 215 -0.59 -2.43 -9.81
C GLN A 215 0.12 -1.08 -9.80
N VAL A 216 0.04 -0.33 -10.89
CA VAL A 216 0.42 1.08 -10.95
C VAL A 216 -0.63 1.88 -11.71
N SER A 217 -1.26 2.84 -11.04
CA SER A 217 -2.35 3.67 -11.60
C SER A 217 -2.47 4.96 -10.79
N THR A 218 -3.36 5.85 -11.21
CA THR A 218 -3.71 7.04 -10.40
C THR A 218 -4.29 6.61 -9.05
N PRO A 219 -4.19 7.42 -7.99
CA PRO A 219 -4.77 7.12 -6.68
C PRO A 219 -6.25 6.70 -6.76
N ARG A 220 -7.03 7.40 -7.59
CA ARG A 220 -8.45 7.13 -7.80
C ARG A 220 -8.69 5.75 -8.41
N GLU A 221 -7.91 5.37 -9.43
CA GLU A 221 -8.04 4.06 -10.08
C GLU A 221 -7.59 2.92 -9.19
N VAL A 222 -6.49 3.07 -8.44
CA VAL A 222 -6.03 2.04 -7.48
C VAL A 222 -7.10 1.74 -6.44
N TYR A 223 -7.85 2.75 -6.00
CA TYR A 223 -8.97 2.60 -5.06
C TYR A 223 -10.20 1.97 -5.72
N ALA A 224 -10.61 2.50 -6.88
CA ALA A 224 -11.86 2.14 -7.55
C ALA A 224 -11.73 0.85 -8.40
N LEU A 225 -10.55 0.57 -8.92
CA LEU A 225 -10.27 -0.53 -9.85
C LEU A 225 -9.06 -1.37 -9.39
N PRO A 226 -9.05 -1.92 -8.16
CA PRO A 226 -7.94 -2.77 -7.70
C PRO A 226 -7.81 -3.99 -8.62
N GLU A 227 -6.63 -4.28 -9.16
CA GLU A 227 -6.41 -5.39 -10.09
C GLU A 227 -6.56 -6.76 -9.42
N ASN A 228 -6.32 -6.82 -8.11
CA ASN A 228 -6.42 -8.08 -7.37
C ASN A 228 -6.88 -7.85 -5.91
N VAL A 229 -7.21 -8.96 -5.25
CA VAL A 229 -7.65 -9.00 -3.84
C VAL A 229 -6.65 -8.33 -2.89
N PHE A 230 -5.34 -8.48 -3.15
CA PHE A 230 -4.33 -7.87 -2.30
C PHE A 230 -4.41 -6.33 -2.36
N VAL A 231 -4.45 -5.76 -3.56
CA VAL A 231 -4.57 -4.29 -3.73
C VAL A 231 -5.88 -3.80 -3.11
N ALA A 232 -6.99 -4.50 -3.36
CA ALA A 232 -8.29 -4.16 -2.78
C ALA A 232 -8.26 -4.12 -1.25
N ALA A 233 -7.65 -5.14 -0.62
CA ALA A 233 -7.56 -5.28 0.83
C ALA A 233 -6.51 -4.35 1.46
N PHE A 234 -5.47 -3.99 0.70
CA PHE A 234 -4.39 -3.13 1.17
C PHE A 234 -4.79 -1.65 1.08
N ILE A 235 -5.59 -1.26 0.09
CA ILE A 235 -5.98 0.14 -0.15
C ILE A 235 -7.35 0.44 0.46
N GLY A 236 -7.40 1.42 1.34
CA GLY A 236 -8.62 1.94 1.98
C GLY A 236 -8.64 1.76 3.50
N THR A 237 -9.30 2.70 4.18
CA THR A 237 -9.53 2.71 5.63
C THR A 237 -10.98 3.09 5.89
N PRO A 238 -11.79 2.19 6.50
CA PRO A 238 -11.48 0.82 6.84
C PRO A 238 -11.23 -0.07 5.61
N ARG A 239 -10.61 -1.23 5.83
CA ARG A 239 -10.34 -2.19 4.76
C ARG A 239 -11.64 -2.67 4.12
N ILE A 240 -11.57 -3.01 2.83
CA ILE A 240 -12.68 -3.65 2.13
C ILE A 240 -13.08 -4.96 2.84
N ASN A 241 -14.38 -5.21 2.95
CA ASN A 241 -14.90 -6.48 3.43
C ASN A 241 -14.77 -7.53 2.33
N LEU A 242 -14.03 -8.60 2.57
CA LEU A 242 -13.81 -9.69 1.64
C LEU A 242 -14.51 -10.95 2.12
N LEU A 243 -15.46 -11.45 1.34
CA LEU A 243 -16.30 -12.58 1.68
C LEU A 243 -16.13 -13.71 0.65
N GLN A 244 -16.02 -14.94 1.14
CA GLN A 244 -16.08 -16.13 0.28
C GLN A 244 -17.49 -16.30 -0.23
N ALA A 245 -17.64 -16.56 -1.52
CA ALA A 245 -18.95 -16.67 -2.16
C ALA A 245 -18.93 -17.69 -3.31
N VAL A 246 -20.12 -18.04 -3.78
CA VAL A 246 -20.31 -18.88 -4.95
C VAL A 246 -21.35 -18.24 -5.87
N VAL A 247 -21.09 -18.22 -7.17
CA VAL A 247 -22.05 -17.72 -8.16
C VAL A 247 -23.10 -18.80 -8.45
N HIS A 248 -24.36 -18.40 -8.37
CA HIS A 248 -25.48 -19.20 -8.81
C HIS A 248 -26.14 -18.53 -10.02
N ALA A 249 -25.88 -19.05 -11.22
CA ALA A 249 -26.36 -18.51 -12.50
C ALA A 249 -27.09 -19.60 -13.28
N PRO A 250 -28.33 -19.94 -12.92
CA PRO A 250 -29.12 -20.96 -13.60
C PRO A 250 -29.40 -20.54 -15.05
N LEU A 251 -29.64 -21.51 -15.94
CA LEU A 251 -30.02 -21.24 -17.33
C LEU A 251 -31.37 -20.48 -17.41
N GLU A 252 -32.30 -20.87 -16.55
CA GLU A 252 -33.55 -20.18 -16.35
C GLU A 252 -33.63 -19.63 -14.92
N GLY A 253 -34.01 -18.35 -14.76
CA GLY A 253 -34.12 -17.68 -13.46
C GLY A 253 -33.07 -16.63 -13.18
N ARG A 254 -33.19 -15.99 -12.01
CA ARG A 254 -32.33 -14.88 -11.61
C ARG A 254 -30.98 -15.36 -11.10
N MET A 255 -29.94 -14.65 -11.55
CA MET A 255 -28.59 -14.86 -11.05
C MET A 255 -28.46 -14.32 -9.62
N SER A 256 -27.70 -15.02 -8.79
CA SER A 256 -27.41 -14.61 -7.42
C SER A 256 -26.00 -15.03 -7.00
N ILE A 257 -25.50 -14.35 -5.98
CA ILE A 257 -24.24 -14.68 -5.31
C ILE A 257 -24.58 -15.23 -3.92
N ASP A 258 -24.14 -16.44 -3.64
CA ASP A 258 -24.34 -17.11 -2.35
C ASP A 258 -23.18 -16.75 -1.41
N LEU A 259 -23.49 -16.10 -0.29
CA LEU A 259 -22.53 -15.70 0.74
C LEU A 259 -22.50 -16.68 1.93
N GLY A 260 -23.10 -17.86 1.78
CA GLY A 260 -23.26 -18.86 2.81
C GLY A 260 -24.66 -18.84 3.42
N ARG A 261 -24.93 -18.04 4.43
CA ARG A 261 -26.29 -17.97 5.03
C ARG A 261 -27.25 -17.06 4.27
N GLN A 262 -26.75 -16.15 3.46
CA GLN A 262 -27.54 -15.17 2.73
C GLN A 262 -27.16 -15.16 1.24
N ARG A 263 -28.04 -14.65 0.40
CA ARG A 263 -27.85 -14.51 -1.04
C ARG A 263 -28.04 -13.08 -1.47
N LEU A 264 -27.17 -12.63 -2.39
CA LEU A 264 -27.30 -11.38 -3.12
C LEU A 264 -27.95 -11.68 -4.48
N PRO A 265 -29.26 -11.44 -4.68
CA PRO A 265 -29.87 -11.55 -6.00
C PRO A 265 -29.37 -10.39 -6.87
N LEU A 266 -28.93 -10.69 -8.08
CA LEU A 266 -28.49 -9.66 -9.02
C LEU A 266 -29.71 -9.07 -9.74
N PRO A 267 -29.79 -7.74 -9.92
CA PRO A 267 -30.92 -7.07 -10.58
C PRO A 267 -30.96 -7.42 -12.07
N GLU A 268 -32.15 -7.46 -12.63
CA GLU A 268 -32.36 -7.59 -14.08
C GLU A 268 -32.85 -6.27 -14.66
N PRO A 269 -32.33 -5.85 -15.86
CA PRO A 269 -31.36 -6.56 -16.66
C PRO A 269 -29.95 -6.53 -15.99
N LEU A 270 -29.18 -7.63 -16.18
CA LEU A 270 -27.80 -7.70 -15.68
C LEU A 270 -26.96 -6.63 -16.34
N SER A 271 -26.13 -5.93 -15.55
CA SER A 271 -25.05 -5.07 -16.08
C SER A 271 -24.06 -5.90 -16.89
N ALA A 272 -23.27 -5.23 -17.77
CA ALA A 272 -22.20 -5.90 -18.52
C ALA A 272 -21.24 -6.66 -17.59
N ASP A 273 -20.91 -6.08 -16.47
CA ASP A 273 -20.06 -6.67 -15.42
C ASP A 273 -20.66 -7.94 -14.83
N HIS A 274 -21.93 -7.88 -14.45
CA HIS A 274 -22.60 -9.03 -13.84
C HIS A 274 -22.82 -10.18 -14.82
N GLN A 275 -22.91 -9.89 -16.15
CA GLN A 275 -22.98 -10.94 -17.16
C GLN A 275 -21.73 -11.83 -17.18
N LEU A 276 -20.54 -11.26 -16.89
CA LEU A 276 -19.30 -12.02 -16.81
C LEU A 276 -19.32 -13.08 -15.71
N LEU A 277 -20.13 -12.89 -14.67
CA LEU A 277 -20.23 -13.85 -13.57
C LEU A 277 -20.90 -15.15 -13.97
N ARG A 278 -21.59 -15.23 -15.13
CA ARG A 278 -22.15 -16.48 -15.64
C ARG A 278 -21.10 -17.55 -15.88
N ILE A 279 -19.89 -17.14 -16.32
CA ILE A 279 -18.75 -18.06 -16.56
C ILE A 279 -18.25 -18.67 -15.25
N GLN A 280 -18.57 -18.04 -14.12
CA GLN A 280 -18.17 -18.48 -12.77
C GLN A 280 -19.23 -19.35 -12.08
N GLN A 281 -20.24 -19.84 -12.79
CA GLN A 281 -21.28 -20.71 -12.24
C GLN A 281 -20.69 -21.84 -11.39
N GLY A 282 -21.08 -21.94 -10.12
CA GLY A 282 -20.67 -22.96 -9.18
C GLY A 282 -19.19 -22.87 -8.72
N ARG A 283 -18.44 -21.90 -9.20
CA ARG A 283 -17.04 -21.70 -8.79
C ARG A 283 -16.94 -20.82 -7.54
N PRO A 284 -15.95 -21.08 -6.67
CA PRO A 284 -15.65 -20.19 -5.56
C PRO A 284 -15.11 -18.85 -6.09
N ILE A 285 -15.64 -17.77 -5.56
CA ILE A 285 -15.22 -16.40 -5.82
C ILE A 285 -15.02 -15.67 -4.51
N ILE A 286 -14.38 -14.50 -4.58
CA ILE A 286 -14.28 -13.57 -3.45
C ILE A 286 -15.10 -12.33 -3.79
N VAL A 287 -16.04 -11.97 -2.92
CA VAL A 287 -16.81 -10.75 -3.00
C VAL A 287 -16.18 -9.68 -2.13
N GLY A 288 -15.96 -8.50 -2.69
CA GLY A 288 -15.46 -7.33 -1.98
C GLY A 288 -16.56 -6.27 -1.82
N LEU A 289 -16.79 -5.81 -0.60
CA LEU A 289 -17.72 -4.73 -0.29
C LEU A 289 -16.98 -3.66 0.53
N ARG A 290 -16.87 -2.46 -0.01
CA ARG A 290 -16.34 -1.34 0.77
C ARG A 290 -17.37 -0.89 1.80
N SER A 291 -16.90 -0.32 2.91
CA SER A 291 -17.75 0.11 4.03
C SER A 291 -18.82 1.12 3.63
N GLU A 292 -18.57 1.94 2.63
CA GLU A 292 -19.47 2.94 2.05
C GLU A 292 -20.50 2.34 1.06
N ALA A 293 -20.23 1.15 0.53
CA ALA A 293 -21.15 0.45 -0.35
C ALA A 293 -22.28 -0.28 0.43
N VAL A 294 -22.21 -0.28 1.75
CA VAL A 294 -23.20 -0.90 2.63
C VAL A 294 -23.73 0.13 3.61
N ARG A 295 -25.04 0.25 3.71
CA ARG A 295 -25.69 1.13 4.68
C ARG A 295 -26.69 0.39 5.56
N ILE A 296 -26.82 0.82 6.80
CA ILE A 296 -27.81 0.27 7.74
C ILE A 296 -29.12 1.01 7.52
N ALA A 297 -30.08 0.37 6.86
CA ALA A 297 -31.38 0.96 6.58
C ALA A 297 -32.42 -0.15 6.29
N PRO A 298 -33.72 0.09 6.58
CA PRO A 298 -34.79 -0.87 6.28
C PRO A 298 -34.98 -1.04 4.77
N ARG A 299 -35.42 -2.22 4.37
CA ARG A 299 -35.68 -2.59 2.96
C ARG A 299 -36.61 -1.60 2.22
N SER A 300 -37.52 -0.97 2.96
CA SER A 300 -38.42 0.06 2.39
C SER A 300 -37.70 1.32 1.88
N GLN A 301 -36.47 1.53 2.28
CA GLN A 301 -35.62 2.64 1.86
C GLN A 301 -34.58 2.22 0.79
N ALA A 302 -34.73 1.05 0.20
CA ALA A 302 -33.82 0.58 -0.84
C ALA A 302 -33.91 1.45 -2.08
N ARG A 303 -32.75 1.84 -2.61
CA ARG A 303 -32.59 2.56 -3.87
C ARG A 303 -32.49 1.56 -5.04
N PRO A 304 -32.71 2.00 -6.28
CA PRO A 304 -32.45 1.15 -7.45
C PRO A 304 -30.98 0.62 -7.41
N GLY A 305 -30.80 -0.67 -7.60
CA GLY A 305 -29.49 -1.31 -7.54
C GLY A 305 -29.05 -1.79 -6.14
N GLU A 306 -29.78 -1.42 -5.07
CA GLU A 306 -29.50 -1.93 -3.72
C GLU A 306 -30.23 -3.23 -3.42
N VAL A 307 -29.53 -4.13 -2.73
CA VAL A 307 -30.05 -5.43 -2.28
C VAL A 307 -30.00 -5.53 -0.78
N ALA A 308 -31.09 -6.07 -0.19
CA ALA A 308 -31.19 -6.21 1.25
C ALA A 308 -30.46 -7.44 1.77
N LEU A 309 -29.67 -7.24 2.83
CA LEU A 309 -29.12 -8.26 3.71
C LEU A 309 -29.53 -8.00 5.16
N SER A 310 -29.11 -8.87 6.07
CA SER A 310 -29.22 -8.64 7.50
C SER A 310 -27.91 -8.97 8.22
N GLY A 311 -27.66 -8.31 9.34
CA GLY A 311 -26.48 -8.57 10.17
C GLY A 311 -26.80 -8.43 11.64
N ILE A 312 -26.02 -9.09 12.48
CA ILE A 312 -26.07 -8.94 13.94
C ILE A 312 -24.92 -8.02 14.34
N VAL A 313 -25.20 -6.98 15.10
CA VAL A 313 -24.17 -6.03 15.60
C VAL A 313 -23.31 -6.73 16.64
N GLU A 314 -22.03 -6.88 16.36
CA GLU A 314 -21.06 -7.44 17.30
C GLU A 314 -20.35 -6.36 18.10
N HIS A 315 -19.97 -5.27 17.44
CA HIS A 315 -19.25 -4.15 18.05
C HIS A 315 -19.51 -2.85 17.30
N VAL A 316 -19.46 -1.73 18.02
CA VAL A 316 -19.52 -0.38 17.44
C VAL A 316 -18.28 0.40 17.91
N GLU A 317 -17.47 0.83 16.96
CA GLU A 317 -16.28 1.67 17.18
C GLU A 317 -16.64 3.13 16.85
N TYR A 318 -16.70 3.98 17.87
CA TYR A 318 -17.00 5.39 17.70
C TYR A 318 -15.72 6.20 17.44
N GLN A 319 -15.65 6.91 16.30
CA GLN A 319 -14.48 7.69 15.86
C GLN A 319 -14.73 9.22 15.90
N GLY A 320 -15.75 9.67 16.60
CA GLY A 320 -16.11 11.09 16.75
C GLY A 320 -17.03 11.58 15.63
N HIS A 321 -16.56 11.68 14.40
CA HIS A 321 -17.33 12.16 13.24
C HIS A 321 -18.09 11.03 12.52
N GLU A 322 -17.73 9.78 12.78
CA GLU A 322 -18.36 8.58 12.24
C GLU A 322 -18.29 7.42 13.24
N ALA A 323 -18.99 6.35 12.97
CA ALA A 323 -18.87 5.09 13.69
C ALA A 323 -18.67 3.94 12.70
N LEU A 324 -17.82 2.97 13.09
CA LEU A 324 -17.65 1.71 12.39
C LEU A 324 -18.46 0.63 13.11
N VAL A 325 -19.38 0.01 12.40
CA VAL A 325 -20.24 -1.04 12.91
C VAL A 325 -19.74 -2.39 12.41
N HIS A 326 -19.30 -3.22 13.32
CA HIS A 326 -18.84 -4.57 13.07
C HIS A 326 -20.04 -5.53 13.16
N LEU A 327 -20.31 -6.23 12.07
CA LEU A 327 -21.49 -7.05 11.88
C LEU A 327 -21.12 -8.49 11.60
N ASN A 328 -21.98 -9.40 12.02
CA ASN A 328 -21.98 -10.80 11.62
C ASN A 328 -23.18 -11.05 10.71
N THR A 329 -22.92 -11.32 9.43
CA THR A 329 -23.95 -11.66 8.45
C THR A 329 -24.08 -13.17 8.27
N GLY A 330 -23.22 -13.95 8.89
CA GLY A 330 -23.10 -15.40 8.72
C GLY A 330 -22.35 -15.80 7.46
N SER A 331 -21.65 -14.84 6.83
CA SER A 331 -20.75 -15.07 5.71
C SER A 331 -19.37 -15.57 6.19
N ARG A 332 -18.56 -16.08 5.29
CA ARG A 332 -17.18 -16.49 5.60
C ARG A 332 -16.20 -15.44 5.09
N PRO A 333 -15.39 -14.81 5.98
CA PRO A 333 -14.35 -13.89 5.53
C PRO A 333 -13.34 -14.59 4.62
N ALA A 334 -12.91 -13.92 3.57
CA ALA A 334 -11.77 -14.35 2.79
C ALA A 334 -10.47 -13.85 3.43
N VAL A 335 -9.48 -14.74 3.51
CA VAL A 335 -8.16 -14.46 4.11
C VAL A 335 -7.22 -13.98 3.02
N VAL A 336 -6.56 -12.85 3.23
CA VAL A 336 -5.48 -12.37 2.37
C VAL A 336 -4.16 -12.59 3.10
N PRO A 337 -3.30 -13.53 2.65
CA PRO A 337 -1.97 -13.73 3.23
C PRO A 337 -1.19 -12.41 3.28
N ASP A 338 -0.22 -12.28 4.20
CA ASP A 338 0.61 -11.08 4.44
C ASP A 338 -0.09 -9.87 5.11
N LEU A 339 -1.41 -9.70 4.95
CA LEU A 339 -2.14 -8.64 5.65
C LEU A 339 -2.60 -9.07 7.05
N GLU A 340 -2.68 -10.38 7.30
CA GLU A 340 -3.04 -10.93 8.62
C GLU A 340 -1.86 -10.99 9.60
N SER A 341 -0.64 -11.13 9.09
CA SER A 341 0.57 -11.15 9.94
C SER A 341 0.87 -9.82 10.64
N ALA A 342 0.20 -8.74 10.24
CA ALA A 342 0.27 -7.43 10.90
C ALA A 342 -0.64 -7.29 12.13
N ARG A 343 -1.47 -8.30 12.46
CA ARG A 343 -2.20 -8.31 13.75
C ARG A 343 -1.20 -8.59 14.86
N PRO A 344 -1.12 -7.79 15.95
CA PRO A 344 -0.32 -8.13 17.11
C PRO A 344 -0.76 -9.51 17.59
N GLN A 345 0.14 -10.50 17.48
CA GLN A 345 -0.10 -11.78 18.13
C GLN A 345 -0.27 -11.50 19.62
N ALA A 346 -1.44 -11.80 20.17
CA ALA A 346 -1.67 -11.77 21.61
C ALA A 346 -0.49 -12.53 22.28
N PRO A 347 0.12 -11.99 23.35
CA PRO A 347 1.30 -12.59 23.95
C PRO A 347 0.97 -14.03 24.32
N GLN A 348 1.57 -14.99 23.63
CA GLN A 348 1.49 -16.39 24.01
C GLN A 348 2.02 -16.48 25.43
N ARG A 349 1.13 -16.72 26.39
CA ARG A 349 1.49 -17.06 27.76
C ARG A 349 2.48 -18.24 27.68
N ARG A 350 3.77 -17.96 27.88
CA ARG A 350 4.79 -18.97 28.09
C ARG A 350 4.32 -19.87 29.24
N ARG A 351 3.81 -21.06 28.91
CA ARG A 351 3.67 -22.12 29.90
C ARG A 351 5.06 -22.39 30.40
N ALA A 352 5.28 -22.06 31.68
CA ALA A 352 6.46 -22.45 32.42
C ALA A 352 6.59 -23.98 32.33
N ARG A 353 7.57 -24.47 31.61
CA ARG A 353 7.97 -25.86 31.65
C ARG A 353 8.85 -26.01 32.88
N SER A 354 8.32 -26.70 33.86
CA SER A 354 9.08 -27.35 34.94
C SER A 354 10.08 -28.34 34.33
N GLY A 355 11.25 -28.39 34.96
CA GLY A 355 12.49 -28.97 34.48
C GLY A 355 12.48 -30.47 34.13
N GLY A 356 13.58 -30.84 33.49
CA GLY A 356 14.04 -32.23 33.41
C GLY A 356 14.69 -32.62 32.09
N THR A 357 16.03 -32.68 32.09
CA THR A 357 16.91 -33.62 31.37
C THR A 357 16.70 -33.89 29.86
N GLY A 358 17.72 -33.58 29.04
CA GLY A 358 17.77 -34.05 27.67
C GLY A 358 18.87 -33.45 26.80
N VAL A 359 20.15 -33.64 27.17
CA VAL A 359 21.34 -33.21 26.37
C VAL A 359 21.61 -34.10 25.15
N LEU A 360 20.85 -35.16 24.95
CA LEU A 360 21.13 -36.21 23.96
C LEU A 360 20.39 -36.06 22.62
N GLU A 361 19.49 -35.06 22.45
CA GLU A 361 18.70 -34.90 21.23
C GLU A 361 19.25 -33.86 20.22
N ARG A 362 20.30 -33.12 20.58
CA ARG A 362 20.94 -32.11 19.75
C ARG A 362 21.97 -32.64 18.72
N LEU A 363 22.31 -33.93 18.79
CA LEU A 363 23.36 -34.55 17.95
C LEU A 363 22.80 -35.37 16.75
N LYS A 364 21.50 -35.58 16.63
CA LYS A 364 20.90 -36.39 15.55
C LYS A 364 20.34 -35.61 14.34
N GLN A 365 20.41 -34.28 14.30
CA GLN A 365 19.88 -33.46 13.18
C GLN A 365 20.94 -32.95 12.21
N ARG A 366 22.15 -33.54 12.18
CA ARG A 366 23.24 -33.10 11.28
C ARG A 366 23.61 -34.07 10.15
N ALA A 367 22.80 -35.06 9.86
CA ALA A 367 23.09 -36.00 8.77
C ALA A 367 21.81 -36.42 8.01
N THR A 368 21.28 -35.59 7.17
CA THR A 368 20.60 -35.98 5.93
C THR A 368 20.50 -34.72 5.04
N GLY A 369 21.42 -34.64 4.07
CA GLY A 369 21.30 -33.72 2.96
C GLY A 369 20.12 -34.13 2.10
N SER A 370 19.15 -33.23 1.95
CA SER A 370 18.08 -33.37 0.97
C SER A 370 18.24 -32.27 -0.06
N VAL A 371 18.42 -32.68 -1.29
CA VAL A 371 18.51 -31.85 -2.49
C VAL A 371 17.16 -31.13 -2.65
N ALA A 372 17.15 -29.81 -2.59
CA ALA A 372 15.95 -29.01 -2.90
C ALA A 372 15.76 -28.99 -4.41
N VAL A 373 14.70 -29.62 -4.86
CA VAL A 373 14.14 -29.48 -6.21
C VAL A 373 13.62 -28.04 -6.33
N LEU A 374 14.00 -27.37 -7.42
CA LEU A 374 13.49 -26.06 -7.81
C LEU A 374 12.00 -26.18 -8.14
N ASP A 375 11.15 -25.82 -7.19
CA ASP A 375 9.73 -25.63 -7.45
C ASP A 375 9.49 -24.27 -8.13
N HIS A 376 8.78 -24.33 -9.24
CA HIS A 376 8.15 -23.16 -9.86
C HIS A 376 7.28 -22.42 -8.84
N PRO A 377 7.07 -21.08 -8.98
CA PRO A 377 6.17 -20.37 -8.09
C PRO A 377 4.78 -21.00 -8.20
N ALA A 378 4.39 -21.70 -7.13
CA ALA A 378 3.06 -22.27 -6.99
C ALA A 378 2.03 -21.13 -7.14
N GLU A 379 1.02 -21.37 -7.99
CA GLU A 379 -0.19 -20.56 -8.01
C GLU A 379 -0.74 -20.51 -6.57
N GLU A 380 -0.61 -19.36 -5.93
CA GLU A 380 -1.13 -19.14 -4.58
C GLU A 380 -2.66 -19.20 -4.66
N SER A 381 -3.22 -20.39 -4.43
CA SER A 381 -4.65 -20.51 -4.17
C SER A 381 -4.93 -19.85 -2.82
N TYR A 382 -5.82 -18.87 -2.78
CA TYR A 382 -6.34 -18.31 -1.54
C TYR A 382 -7.12 -19.41 -0.81
N ALA A 383 -6.40 -20.23 -0.04
CA ALA A 383 -6.85 -21.52 0.44
C ALA A 383 -8.00 -21.37 1.46
N VAL A 384 -9.05 -22.10 1.18
CA VAL A 384 -10.10 -22.46 2.13
C VAL A 384 -9.47 -23.33 3.23
N ARG A 385 -9.18 -22.77 4.39
CA ARG A 385 -8.82 -23.57 5.57
C ARG A 385 -10.03 -24.33 6.07
N SER A 386 -9.89 -25.65 6.21
CA SER A 386 -10.86 -26.55 6.80
C SER A 386 -11.31 -26.12 8.21
N PRO A 387 -12.55 -26.37 8.60
CA PRO A 387 -13.14 -25.85 9.82
C PRO A 387 -12.87 -26.78 11.00
N ASP A 388 -11.76 -26.56 11.73
CA ASP A 388 -11.60 -27.18 13.04
C ASP A 388 -10.91 -26.24 14.05
N ARG A 389 -11.70 -25.24 14.48
CA ARG A 389 -11.66 -24.59 15.81
C ARG A 389 -12.84 -23.62 15.88
N PRO A 390 -13.64 -23.58 16.97
CA PRO A 390 -14.61 -22.52 17.17
C PRO A 390 -13.83 -21.22 17.36
N ALA A 391 -13.74 -20.41 16.29
CA ALA A 391 -13.24 -19.05 16.37
C ALA A 391 -14.22 -18.26 17.22
N VAL A 392 -13.70 -17.49 18.16
CA VAL A 392 -14.36 -16.30 18.72
C VAL A 392 -15.04 -15.62 17.54
N THR A 393 -16.34 -15.38 17.61
CA THR A 393 -17.19 -14.78 16.58
C THR A 393 -16.49 -13.55 16.01
N ALA A 394 -15.86 -13.68 14.85
CA ALA A 394 -15.22 -12.56 14.17
C ALA A 394 -16.28 -11.96 13.24
N SER A 395 -16.48 -10.65 13.35
CA SER A 395 -17.29 -9.89 12.40
C SER A 395 -16.82 -10.17 10.98
N ASP A 396 -17.76 -10.39 10.07
CA ASP A 396 -17.50 -10.65 8.66
C ASP A 396 -17.68 -9.40 7.80
N LEU A 397 -18.34 -8.36 8.34
CA LEU A 397 -18.66 -7.13 7.65
C LEU A 397 -18.45 -5.91 8.55
N VAL A 398 -17.79 -4.87 8.05
CA VAL A 398 -17.62 -3.56 8.70
C VAL A 398 -18.32 -2.50 7.86
N VAL A 399 -19.25 -1.76 8.47
CA VAL A 399 -20.05 -0.72 7.82
C VAL A 399 -19.76 0.63 8.46
N ARG A 400 -19.59 1.64 7.65
CA ARG A 400 -19.44 3.03 8.10
C ARG A 400 -20.82 3.67 8.26
N THR A 401 -21.04 4.38 9.36
CA THR A 401 -22.30 5.07 9.64
C THR A 401 -22.05 6.41 10.31
N GLY A 402 -23.08 7.28 10.31
CA GLY A 402 -23.03 8.54 11.06
C GLY A 402 -22.91 8.32 12.57
N PRO A 403 -22.34 9.30 13.31
CA PRO A 403 -22.05 9.18 14.73
C PRO A 403 -23.32 9.07 15.60
N ASP A 404 -24.47 9.53 15.10
CA ASP A 404 -25.73 9.58 15.86
C ASP A 404 -26.51 8.26 15.89
N MET A 405 -26.07 7.27 15.11
CA MET A 405 -26.74 5.98 15.03
C MET A 405 -26.54 5.15 16.31
N ARG A 406 -27.61 4.97 17.07
CA ARG A 406 -27.59 4.18 18.31
C ARG A 406 -27.94 2.73 18.02
N LEU A 407 -26.93 1.88 18.02
CA LEU A 407 -27.04 0.44 17.80
C LEU A 407 -26.73 -0.31 19.11
N ARG A 408 -27.44 -1.40 19.34
CA ARG A 408 -27.19 -2.30 20.49
C ARG A 408 -26.43 -3.53 20.00
N THR A 409 -25.36 -3.88 20.68
CA THR A 409 -24.65 -5.15 20.48
C THR A 409 -25.62 -6.32 20.64
N GLY A 410 -25.55 -7.31 19.77
CA GLY A 410 -26.48 -8.43 19.67
C GLY A 410 -27.78 -8.11 18.93
N GLY A 411 -28.05 -6.86 18.59
CA GLY A 411 -29.22 -6.47 17.81
C GLY A 411 -29.10 -6.85 16.34
N GLN A 412 -30.16 -7.35 15.75
CA GLN A 412 -30.24 -7.59 14.32
C GLN A 412 -30.59 -6.29 13.60
N VAL A 413 -29.85 -5.97 12.53
CA VAL A 413 -30.04 -4.78 11.72
C VAL A 413 -30.23 -5.13 10.24
N PRO A 414 -31.11 -4.40 9.54
CA PRO A 414 -31.25 -4.52 8.08
C PRO A 414 -30.12 -3.74 7.40
N LEU A 415 -29.60 -4.32 6.35
CA LEU A 415 -28.52 -3.78 5.54
C LEU A 415 -28.98 -3.61 4.09
N LEU A 416 -28.51 -2.58 3.44
CA LEU A 416 -28.68 -2.36 2.01
C LEU A 416 -27.30 -2.30 1.37
N VAL A 417 -27.06 -3.14 0.39
CA VAL A 417 -25.79 -3.28 -0.34
C VAL A 417 -25.98 -2.69 -1.73
N ASP A 418 -25.18 -1.70 -2.07
CA ASP A 418 -25.14 -1.12 -3.40
C ASP A 418 -24.30 -2.00 -4.35
N LEU A 419 -24.97 -2.64 -5.30
CA LEU A 419 -24.34 -3.55 -6.25
C LEU A 419 -23.53 -2.84 -7.35
N ALA A 420 -23.67 -1.53 -7.52
CA ALA A 420 -22.80 -0.76 -8.40
C ALA A 420 -21.35 -0.70 -7.89
N HIS A 421 -21.17 -0.92 -6.58
CA HIS A 421 -19.88 -0.95 -5.90
C HIS A 421 -19.48 -2.37 -5.46
N LEU A 422 -19.98 -3.38 -6.15
CA LEU A 422 -19.66 -4.79 -5.89
C LEU A 422 -18.35 -5.16 -6.60
N TYR A 423 -17.36 -5.58 -5.83
CA TYR A 423 -16.14 -6.18 -6.35
C TYR A 423 -16.26 -7.69 -6.35
N VAL A 424 -15.86 -8.33 -7.44
CA VAL A 424 -15.75 -9.79 -7.51
C VAL A 424 -14.38 -10.18 -8.03
N PHE A 425 -13.74 -11.10 -7.33
CA PHE A 425 -12.45 -11.66 -7.69
C PHE A 425 -12.59 -13.17 -7.87
N ASP A 426 -11.81 -13.72 -8.78
CA ASP A 426 -11.73 -15.17 -8.97
C ASP A 426 -10.96 -15.86 -7.82
N HIS A 427 -10.84 -17.18 -7.88
CA HIS A 427 -10.12 -17.99 -6.91
C HIS A 427 -8.61 -17.67 -6.84
N SER A 428 -8.03 -17.10 -7.90
CA SER A 428 -6.64 -16.64 -7.93
C SER A 428 -6.47 -15.21 -7.37
N GLY A 429 -7.57 -14.57 -7.00
CA GLY A 429 -7.61 -13.21 -6.49
C GLY A 429 -7.56 -12.12 -7.55
N ARG A 430 -7.71 -12.45 -8.85
CA ARG A 430 -7.81 -11.47 -9.92
C ARG A 430 -9.22 -10.91 -10.01
N ARG A 431 -9.34 -9.61 -10.26
CA ARG A 431 -10.64 -8.96 -10.41
C ARG A 431 -11.38 -9.46 -11.66
N ILE A 432 -12.67 -9.80 -11.49
CA ILE A 432 -13.62 -10.10 -12.55
C ILE A 432 -14.45 -8.85 -12.85
N CYS A 433 -14.98 -8.21 -11.82
CA CYS A 433 -15.74 -6.95 -11.91
C CYS A 433 -15.46 -6.04 -10.69
N PRO A 434 -15.68 -4.70 -10.82
CA PRO A 434 -16.20 -4.01 -11.97
C PRO A 434 -15.21 -3.91 -13.14
N LEU A 435 -15.75 -3.72 -14.37
CA LEU A 435 -14.94 -3.34 -15.53
C LEU A 435 -14.63 -1.84 -15.47
N PRO A 436 -13.52 -1.39 -16.10
CA PRO A 436 -13.11 0.03 -16.06
C PRO A 436 -14.15 1.04 -16.55
N ARG A 437 -15.06 0.61 -17.42
CA ARG A 437 -16.04 1.49 -18.11
C ARG A 437 -17.27 1.84 -17.26
N ASP A 438 -17.53 1.12 -16.18
CA ASP A 438 -18.81 1.17 -15.46
C ASP A 438 -18.73 1.86 -14.08
N ILE A 439 -17.60 2.47 -13.74
CA ILE A 439 -17.47 3.19 -12.48
C ILE A 439 -17.91 4.64 -12.64
N PRO A 440 -18.99 5.07 -11.96
CA PRO A 440 -19.46 6.45 -12.03
C PRO A 440 -18.35 7.44 -11.64
N GLY A 441 -18.04 8.38 -12.55
CA GLY A 441 -17.08 9.43 -12.32
C GLY A 441 -15.61 9.08 -12.58
N LEU A 442 -15.29 7.94 -13.17
CA LEU A 442 -14.05 7.71 -13.89
C LEU A 442 -14.29 8.08 -15.37
N ASP A 443 -14.17 9.35 -15.69
CA ASP A 443 -14.02 9.78 -17.09
C ASP A 443 -12.62 9.37 -17.54
N VAL A 444 -12.54 8.48 -18.51
CA VAL A 444 -11.31 8.00 -19.16
C VAL A 444 -10.87 9.04 -20.19
#